data_bba3ece8d91d3cc22e0732d0566e87f8
#
_entry.id   bba3ece8d91d3cc22e0732d0566e87f8
#
_cell.length_a   1.000
_cell.length_b   1.000
_cell.length_c   1.000
_cell.angle_alpha   90.00
_cell.angle_beta   90.00
_cell.angle_gamma   90.00
#
_symmetry.space_group_name_H-M   'P 1'
#
loop_
_entity.id
_entity.type
_entity.pdbx_description
1 polymer ?
#
loop_
_entity_poly.entity_id
_entity_poly.type
_entity_poly.pdbx_seq_one_letter_code
_entity_poly.pdbx_strand_id
1 'polypeptide(L)'
;TPTTSSAASDVYKRQPYNNITWEKRSSKIANPDGSVVFEMNDVEIPSTWSQVATDIMVSKYFRKAGVPQVDAEGKELKDENGERVLGPETSSRQVFDRLAETWRHWGEKTGYFASSDDAQAFEDELKYMLATQMAAPNSPQWFNTGLNYKYDLTGPQQGFWYVDPKTGNLTPGEDSYSRPQPHACFIQSIDDDLVNEGGIMDLWVKEARLFKFGSGTGTNFSNLRGEGEQLSGGGVSSGVMSFLKIGDRAAGAIKSGGTTRRAAKMVILDLDHPDIEDFIEWKAIEEDKARALIAAGYPADFNGEAYATVSGQNSNNSVKVPTEFLKAIEEDGDWDLVARTDGSVMKTVKARELWNKIADAAWRCADPGVQYDTTINEWHTSPMGGRIRASNPCSEYLFLDNTACNLASLNLVKFYDDDTQVFDVVSYKHALRIWTVVLEISVEMAQFPSKEIAQGSYDYRTLGLGYANLGSLLMRKGIAYDSKLGRAIAGALTAMLTGEAYKASAEMAGIVGPFPKFKENSENMLRVMNNHR
;
A
#
# COMPACT_ATOMS: atom_id res chain seq x y z
N THR A 1 15.83 -22.37 -17.95
CA THR A 1 16.30 -23.62 -17.35
C THR A 1 16.06 -23.55 -15.85
N PRO A 2 15.40 -24.54 -15.30
CA PRO A 2 15.00 -24.53 -13.91
C PRO A 2 16.20 -24.69 -12.98
N THR A 3 16.15 -23.98 -11.90
CA THR A 3 17.10 -24.06 -10.82
C THR A 3 16.74 -25.22 -9.88
N THR A 4 17.73 -25.97 -9.51
CA THR A 4 17.64 -27.14 -8.66
C THR A 4 17.47 -26.79 -7.18
N SER A 5 16.33 -26.23 -6.77
CA SER A 5 15.94 -26.28 -5.36
C SER A 5 15.06 -27.50 -5.11
N SER A 6 15.04 -28.07 -3.91
CA SER A 6 14.13 -29.17 -3.55
C SER A 6 12.65 -28.75 -3.74
N ALA A 7 12.35 -27.47 -3.58
CA ALA A 7 11.06 -26.86 -3.86
C ALA A 7 10.70 -26.94 -5.37
N ALA A 8 11.65 -26.65 -6.27
CA ALA A 8 11.40 -26.75 -7.70
C ALA A 8 11.07 -28.18 -8.15
N SER A 9 11.61 -29.22 -7.50
CA SER A 9 11.30 -30.60 -7.88
C SER A 9 9.86 -31.01 -7.60
N ASP A 10 9.21 -30.42 -6.59
CA ASP A 10 7.81 -30.73 -6.24
C ASP A 10 6.82 -29.89 -7.05
N VAL A 11 7.18 -28.66 -7.36
CA VAL A 11 6.46 -27.80 -8.31
C VAL A 11 6.39 -28.46 -9.69
N TYR A 12 7.50 -29.06 -10.15
CA TYR A 12 7.51 -29.84 -11.40
C TYR A 12 6.54 -31.03 -11.42
N LYS A 13 6.22 -31.58 -10.25
CA LYS A 13 5.23 -32.65 -10.11
C LYS A 13 3.81 -32.14 -9.97
N ARG A 14 3.59 -30.82 -10.07
CA ARG A 14 2.28 -30.15 -9.87
C ARG A 14 1.65 -30.46 -8.50
N GLN A 15 2.46 -30.44 -7.46
CA GLN A 15 2.04 -30.76 -6.08
C GLN A 15 2.64 -29.75 -5.09
N PRO A 16 2.26 -28.45 -5.16
CA PRO A 16 2.90 -27.37 -4.41
C PRO A 16 2.80 -27.52 -2.88
N TYR A 17 1.88 -28.35 -2.40
CA TYR A 17 1.63 -28.55 -0.97
C TYR A 17 2.15 -29.89 -0.39
N ASN A 18 2.78 -30.76 -1.19
CA ASN A 18 3.15 -32.11 -0.76
C ASN A 18 4.10 -32.16 0.43
N ASN A 19 5.02 -31.20 0.53
CA ASN A 19 5.98 -31.11 1.62
C ASN A 19 5.50 -30.23 2.78
N ILE A 20 4.22 -29.86 2.79
CA ILE A 20 3.63 -29.03 3.82
C ILE A 20 2.70 -29.87 4.69
N THR A 21 3.04 -29.96 5.98
CA THR A 21 2.15 -30.56 6.96
C THR A 21 1.08 -29.56 7.35
N TRP A 22 -0.17 -29.99 7.33
CA TRP A 22 -1.33 -29.17 7.68
C TRP A 22 -1.92 -29.61 9.00
N GLU A 23 -2.44 -28.65 9.76
CA GLU A 23 -3.14 -28.95 11.01
C GLU A 23 -4.35 -28.04 11.19
N LYS A 24 -5.29 -28.47 12.00
CA LYS A 24 -6.46 -27.68 12.41
C LYS A 24 -6.15 -26.90 13.67
N ARG A 25 -6.45 -25.60 13.68
CA ARG A 25 -6.27 -24.70 14.81
C ARG A 25 -7.52 -23.91 15.10
N SER A 26 -7.58 -23.34 16.29
CA SER A 26 -8.55 -22.32 16.66
C SER A 26 -7.90 -20.95 16.66
N SER A 27 -8.63 -19.94 16.19
CA SER A 27 -8.24 -18.54 16.28
C SER A 27 -9.25 -17.79 17.14
N LYS A 28 -8.77 -17.12 18.19
CA LYS A 28 -9.62 -16.40 19.13
C LYS A 28 -9.00 -15.05 19.48
N ILE A 29 -9.76 -13.98 19.30
CA ILE A 29 -9.39 -12.62 19.70
C ILE A 29 -10.38 -12.17 20.77
N ALA A 30 -9.87 -11.77 21.94
CA ALA A 30 -10.66 -11.24 23.04
C ALA A 30 -10.16 -9.86 23.45
N ASN A 31 -11.05 -9.04 23.98
CA ASN A 31 -10.73 -7.79 24.64
C ASN A 31 -10.06 -8.03 26.00
N PRO A 32 -9.42 -7.01 26.62
CA PRO A 32 -8.85 -7.13 27.96
C PRO A 32 -9.84 -7.55 29.06
N ASP A 33 -11.14 -7.28 28.87
CA ASP A 33 -12.23 -7.68 29.78
C ASP A 33 -12.68 -9.14 29.60
N GLY A 34 -12.06 -9.88 28.65
CA GLY A 34 -12.37 -11.27 28.32
C GLY A 34 -13.51 -11.45 27.32
N SER A 35 -14.19 -10.39 26.90
CA SER A 35 -15.22 -10.48 25.85
C SER A 35 -14.61 -10.89 24.50
N VAL A 36 -15.24 -11.89 23.85
CA VAL A 36 -14.74 -12.43 22.59
C VAL A 36 -15.14 -11.51 21.42
N VAL A 37 -14.16 -10.99 20.71
CA VAL A 37 -14.36 -10.17 19.50
C VAL A 37 -14.50 -11.03 18.25
N PHE A 38 -13.72 -12.12 18.20
CA PHE A 38 -13.69 -13.03 17.07
C PHE A 38 -13.28 -14.44 17.54
N GLU A 39 -13.95 -15.46 17.03
CA GLU A 39 -13.58 -16.86 17.26
C GLU A 39 -13.92 -17.69 16.02
N MET A 40 -12.99 -18.54 15.61
CA MET A 40 -13.17 -19.51 14.54
C MET A 40 -12.34 -20.76 14.85
N ASN A 41 -13.00 -21.92 14.83
CA ASN A 41 -12.39 -23.19 15.17
C ASN A 41 -12.17 -24.05 13.92
N ASP A 42 -11.34 -25.08 14.03
CA ASP A 42 -11.07 -26.08 12.98
C ASP A 42 -10.53 -25.50 11.66
N VAL A 43 -9.80 -24.37 11.73
CA VAL A 43 -9.20 -23.75 10.55
C VAL A 43 -7.93 -24.48 10.13
N GLU A 44 -7.82 -24.85 8.86
CA GLU A 44 -6.65 -25.54 8.31
C GLU A 44 -5.53 -24.56 7.97
N ILE A 45 -4.37 -24.75 8.61
CA ILE A 45 -3.19 -23.90 8.52
C ILE A 45 -1.92 -24.76 8.38
N PRO A 46 -0.85 -24.32 7.66
CA PRO A 46 0.43 -25.02 7.69
C PRO A 46 0.98 -25.12 9.12
N SER A 47 1.42 -26.32 9.52
CA SER A 47 1.88 -26.59 10.90
C SER A 47 3.07 -25.73 11.34
N THR A 48 3.85 -25.24 10.38
CA THR A 48 5.03 -24.37 10.63
C THR A 48 4.67 -22.92 10.95
N TRP A 49 3.40 -22.50 10.79
CA TRP A 49 2.99 -21.15 11.10
C TRP A 49 2.87 -20.93 12.62
N SER A 50 3.20 -19.72 13.07
CA SER A 50 2.95 -19.32 14.46
C SER A 50 1.44 -19.15 14.73
N GLN A 51 1.02 -19.19 16.00
CA GLN A 51 -0.36 -18.87 16.37
C GLN A 51 -0.74 -17.45 15.97
N VAL A 52 0.16 -16.48 16.13
CA VAL A 52 -0.07 -15.08 15.71
C VAL A 52 -0.30 -14.99 14.20
N ALA A 53 0.46 -15.71 13.38
CA ALA A 53 0.25 -15.75 11.93
C ALA A 53 -1.11 -16.39 11.59
N THR A 54 -1.51 -17.44 12.31
CA THR A 54 -2.84 -18.05 12.20
C THR A 54 -3.94 -17.05 12.52
N ASP A 55 -3.84 -16.36 13.65
CA ASP A 55 -4.86 -15.39 14.11
C ASP A 55 -5.01 -14.23 13.13
N ILE A 56 -3.91 -13.73 12.57
CA ILE A 56 -3.93 -12.68 11.55
C ILE A 56 -4.59 -13.20 10.25
N MET A 57 -4.17 -14.35 9.75
CA MET A 57 -4.74 -14.94 8.54
C MET A 57 -6.25 -15.12 8.69
N VAL A 58 -6.68 -15.78 9.75
CA VAL A 58 -8.08 -16.14 9.97
C VAL A 58 -8.93 -14.91 10.27
N SER A 59 -8.48 -14.02 11.16
CA SER A 59 -9.28 -12.86 11.56
C SER A 59 -9.35 -11.76 10.49
N LYS A 60 -8.28 -11.56 9.71
CA LYS A 60 -8.14 -10.44 8.78
C LYS A 60 -8.36 -10.84 7.32
N TYR A 61 -7.86 -11.99 6.87
CA TYR A 61 -7.73 -12.31 5.45
C TYR A 61 -8.69 -13.39 4.95
N PHE A 62 -9.20 -14.26 5.81
CA PHE A 62 -10.26 -15.19 5.41
C PHE A 62 -11.52 -14.44 5.02
N ARG A 63 -12.09 -14.77 3.86
CA ARG A 63 -13.42 -14.30 3.49
C ARG A 63 -14.45 -14.87 4.44
N LYS A 64 -15.29 -14.02 5.02
CA LYS A 64 -16.21 -14.41 6.11
C LYS A 64 -17.57 -14.92 5.63
N ALA A 65 -17.94 -14.67 4.39
CA ALA A 65 -19.23 -15.06 3.84
C ALA A 65 -19.20 -15.15 2.31
N GLY A 66 -20.15 -15.91 1.75
CA GLY A 66 -20.32 -16.02 0.31
C GLY A 66 -19.42 -17.05 -0.36
N VAL A 67 -18.62 -17.81 0.40
CA VAL A 67 -17.75 -18.85 -0.14
C VAL A 67 -18.53 -20.17 -0.27
N PRO A 68 -18.59 -20.82 -1.46
CA PRO A 68 -19.18 -22.12 -1.61
C PRO A 68 -18.53 -23.14 -0.69
N GLN A 69 -19.34 -23.84 0.11
CA GLN A 69 -18.87 -24.87 1.00
C GLN A 69 -18.76 -26.21 0.26
N VAL A 70 -17.79 -27.02 0.64
CA VAL A 70 -17.52 -28.33 0.03
C VAL A 70 -17.51 -29.44 1.07
N ASP A 71 -17.80 -30.66 0.63
CA ASP A 71 -17.64 -31.87 1.48
C ASP A 71 -16.16 -32.32 1.54
N ALA A 72 -15.91 -33.46 2.20
CA ALA A 72 -14.57 -34.01 2.37
C ALA A 72 -13.90 -34.43 1.05
N GLU A 73 -14.68 -34.68 0.02
CA GLU A 73 -14.25 -35.04 -1.33
C GLU A 73 -14.07 -33.81 -2.23
N GLY A 74 -14.34 -32.58 -1.72
CA GLY A 74 -14.20 -31.32 -2.45
C GLY A 74 -15.39 -30.97 -3.37
N LYS A 75 -16.54 -31.67 -3.21
CA LYS A 75 -17.75 -31.39 -3.99
C LYS A 75 -18.60 -30.33 -3.29
N GLU A 76 -19.13 -29.38 -4.08
CA GLU A 76 -20.00 -28.32 -3.56
C GLU A 76 -21.23 -28.87 -2.82
N LEU A 77 -21.44 -28.36 -1.61
CA LEU A 77 -22.63 -28.65 -0.81
C LEU A 77 -23.83 -27.85 -1.33
N LYS A 78 -24.98 -28.51 -1.38
CA LYS A 78 -26.26 -27.89 -1.75
C LYS A 78 -27.28 -28.07 -0.64
N ASP A 79 -28.15 -27.08 -0.47
CA ASP A 79 -29.26 -27.12 0.48
C ASP A 79 -30.45 -27.94 -0.08
N GLU A 80 -31.55 -27.99 0.68
CA GLU A 80 -32.78 -28.72 0.33
C GLU A 80 -33.44 -28.21 -0.97
N ASN A 81 -33.14 -26.97 -1.39
CA ASN A 81 -33.64 -26.34 -2.61
C ASN A 81 -32.70 -26.53 -3.81
N GLY A 82 -31.53 -27.17 -3.61
CA GLY A 82 -30.50 -27.35 -4.61
C GLY A 82 -29.57 -26.13 -4.79
N GLU A 83 -29.70 -25.11 -3.94
CA GLU A 83 -28.83 -23.92 -3.94
C GLU A 83 -27.50 -24.22 -3.23
N ARG A 84 -26.43 -23.49 -3.62
CA ARG A 84 -25.09 -23.60 -3.00
C ARG A 84 -25.15 -23.23 -1.52
N VAL A 85 -24.62 -24.06 -0.64
CA VAL A 85 -24.38 -23.69 0.76
C VAL A 85 -23.20 -22.75 0.81
N LEU A 86 -23.42 -21.53 1.32
CA LEU A 86 -22.41 -20.49 1.41
C LEU A 86 -21.95 -20.27 2.86
N GLY A 87 -20.66 -20.01 3.05
CA GLY A 87 -20.06 -19.80 4.35
C GLY A 87 -18.75 -18.99 4.29
N PRO A 88 -17.90 -19.08 5.32
CA PRO A 88 -16.56 -18.50 5.30
C PRO A 88 -15.53 -19.42 4.61
N GLU A 89 -14.33 -18.88 4.32
CA GLU A 89 -13.13 -19.69 4.11
C GLU A 89 -12.76 -20.38 5.42
N THR A 90 -12.34 -21.66 5.35
CA THR A 90 -11.97 -22.50 6.49
C THR A 90 -10.54 -23.04 6.41
N SER A 91 -9.88 -22.84 5.28
CA SER A 91 -8.52 -23.27 5.02
C SER A 91 -7.70 -22.16 4.40
N SER A 92 -6.46 -21.98 4.84
CA SER A 92 -5.52 -21.09 4.19
C SER A 92 -5.17 -21.52 2.77
N ARG A 93 -5.36 -22.82 2.41
CA ARG A 93 -5.24 -23.28 1.02
C ARG A 93 -6.22 -22.55 0.11
N GLN A 94 -7.48 -22.37 0.54
CA GLN A 94 -8.49 -21.63 -0.24
C GLN A 94 -7.99 -20.21 -0.58
N VAL A 95 -7.32 -19.56 0.39
CA VAL A 95 -6.77 -18.22 0.19
C VAL A 95 -5.60 -18.24 -0.79
N PHE A 96 -4.65 -19.17 -0.64
CA PHE A 96 -3.50 -19.28 -1.53
C PHE A 96 -3.91 -19.65 -2.94
N ASP A 97 -4.86 -20.58 -3.08
CA ASP A 97 -5.39 -21.02 -4.36
C ASP A 97 -6.08 -19.89 -5.12
N ARG A 98 -7.02 -19.16 -4.45
CA ARG A 98 -7.71 -18.07 -5.14
C ARG A 98 -6.78 -16.94 -5.58
N LEU A 99 -5.72 -16.65 -4.82
CA LEU A 99 -4.71 -15.65 -5.21
C LEU A 99 -3.89 -16.13 -6.42
N ALA A 100 -3.25 -17.29 -6.31
CA ALA A 100 -2.32 -17.79 -7.32
C ALA A 100 -3.04 -18.12 -8.65
N GLU A 101 -4.20 -18.76 -8.57
CA GLU A 101 -5.02 -19.09 -9.74
C GLU A 101 -5.53 -17.83 -10.46
N THR A 102 -5.87 -16.78 -9.73
CA THR A 102 -6.30 -15.50 -10.32
C THR A 102 -5.15 -14.80 -11.02
N TRP A 103 -3.96 -14.74 -10.42
CA TRP A 103 -2.78 -14.17 -11.08
C TRP A 103 -2.41 -14.96 -12.34
N ARG A 104 -2.45 -16.30 -12.27
CA ARG A 104 -2.26 -17.14 -13.46
C ARG A 104 -3.29 -16.82 -14.54
N HIS A 105 -4.58 -16.83 -14.20
CA HIS A 105 -5.68 -16.55 -15.15
C HIS A 105 -5.47 -15.22 -15.89
N TRP A 106 -5.17 -14.15 -15.16
CA TRP A 106 -4.93 -12.85 -15.78
C TRP A 106 -3.64 -12.82 -16.58
N GLY A 107 -2.58 -13.47 -16.10
CA GLY A 107 -1.31 -13.60 -16.83
C GLY A 107 -1.45 -14.37 -18.15
N GLU A 108 -2.23 -15.45 -18.18
CA GLU A 108 -2.58 -16.18 -19.44
C GLU A 108 -3.38 -15.29 -20.39
N LYS A 109 -4.40 -14.61 -19.87
CA LYS A 109 -5.28 -13.72 -20.65
C LYS A 109 -4.55 -12.57 -21.32
N THR A 110 -3.47 -12.10 -20.73
CA THR A 110 -2.71 -10.92 -21.17
C THR A 110 -1.32 -11.26 -21.74
N GLY A 111 -0.99 -12.56 -21.88
CA GLY A 111 0.17 -13.04 -22.64
C GLY A 111 1.50 -13.02 -21.91
N TYR A 112 1.52 -13.12 -20.59
CA TYR A 112 2.76 -13.16 -19.79
C TYR A 112 3.47 -14.51 -19.79
N PHE A 113 2.83 -15.58 -20.24
CA PHE A 113 3.38 -16.93 -20.24
C PHE A 113 3.59 -17.44 -21.67
N ALA A 114 4.70 -18.14 -21.90
CA ALA A 114 5.01 -18.73 -23.19
C ALA A 114 4.20 -20.00 -23.46
N SER A 115 3.77 -20.70 -22.40
CA SER A 115 2.99 -21.94 -22.48
C SER A 115 2.07 -22.10 -21.27
N SER A 116 1.10 -23.01 -21.37
CA SER A 116 0.26 -23.42 -20.23
C SER A 116 1.05 -24.11 -19.13
N ASP A 117 2.16 -24.78 -19.47
CA ASP A 117 3.04 -25.40 -18.48
C ASP A 117 3.81 -24.33 -17.67
N ASP A 118 4.26 -23.24 -18.31
CA ASP A 118 4.88 -22.10 -17.60
C ASP A 118 3.87 -21.41 -16.68
N ALA A 119 2.64 -21.24 -17.14
CA ALA A 119 1.56 -20.66 -16.32
C ALA A 119 1.23 -21.54 -15.11
N GLN A 120 1.21 -22.88 -15.28
CA GLN A 120 0.99 -23.80 -14.17
C GLN A 120 2.18 -23.80 -13.19
N ALA A 121 3.42 -23.78 -13.68
CA ALA A 121 4.59 -23.69 -12.83
C ALA A 121 4.59 -22.40 -11.99
N PHE A 122 4.22 -21.27 -12.59
CA PHE A 122 4.06 -19.99 -11.91
C PHE A 122 3.03 -20.05 -10.76
N GLU A 123 1.86 -20.66 -11.02
CA GLU A 123 0.82 -20.85 -10.01
C GLU A 123 1.31 -21.74 -8.86
N ASP A 124 1.92 -22.88 -9.18
CA ASP A 124 2.40 -23.84 -8.17
C ASP A 124 3.51 -23.25 -7.29
N GLU A 125 4.44 -22.48 -7.87
CA GLU A 125 5.47 -21.77 -7.12
C GLU A 125 4.89 -20.73 -6.18
N LEU A 126 3.89 -19.96 -6.62
CA LEU A 126 3.21 -18.98 -5.78
C LEU A 126 2.46 -19.61 -4.62
N LYS A 127 1.74 -20.71 -4.85
CA LYS A 127 1.08 -21.49 -3.79
C LYS A 127 2.09 -21.96 -2.73
N TYR A 128 3.23 -22.46 -3.17
CA TYR A 128 4.30 -22.87 -2.27
C TYR A 128 4.89 -21.69 -1.49
N MET A 129 5.24 -20.59 -2.17
CA MET A 129 5.82 -19.40 -1.52
C MET A 129 4.89 -18.77 -0.49
N LEU A 130 3.58 -18.73 -0.75
CA LEU A 130 2.57 -18.23 0.19
C LEU A 130 2.45 -19.14 1.41
N ALA A 131 2.32 -20.44 1.20
CA ALA A 131 2.14 -21.41 2.27
C ALA A 131 3.37 -21.54 3.19
N THR A 132 4.58 -21.36 2.64
CA THR A 132 5.84 -21.38 3.39
C THR A 132 6.27 -20.02 3.94
N GLN A 133 5.49 -18.98 3.70
CA GLN A 133 5.80 -17.60 4.10
C GLN A 133 7.13 -17.06 3.51
N MET A 134 7.48 -17.48 2.30
CA MET A 134 8.64 -16.91 1.58
C MET A 134 8.38 -15.51 1.09
N ALA A 135 7.13 -15.20 0.78
CA ALA A 135 6.69 -13.87 0.37
C ALA A 135 5.21 -13.64 0.73
N ALA A 136 4.82 -12.38 0.76
CA ALA A 136 3.44 -11.98 0.96
C ALA A 136 3.11 -10.73 0.14
N PRO A 137 1.94 -10.68 -0.54
CA PRO A 137 1.45 -9.46 -1.15
C PRO A 137 0.87 -8.52 -0.08
N ASN A 138 0.58 -7.28 -0.47
CA ASN A 138 -0.11 -6.31 0.37
C ASN A 138 -1.53 -6.75 0.76
N SER A 139 -2.07 -6.14 1.82
CA SER A 139 -3.38 -6.51 2.38
C SER A 139 -4.55 -6.46 1.39
N PRO A 140 -4.70 -5.46 0.49
CA PRO A 140 -5.77 -5.46 -0.51
C PRO A 140 -5.77 -6.67 -1.45
N GLN A 141 -4.62 -7.26 -1.77
CA GLN A 141 -4.55 -8.52 -2.52
C GLN A 141 -5.25 -9.65 -1.75
N TRP A 142 -4.93 -9.79 -0.46
CA TRP A 142 -5.56 -10.80 0.40
C TRP A 142 -7.06 -10.61 0.53
N PHE A 143 -7.55 -9.35 0.57
CA PHE A 143 -8.97 -9.06 0.73
C PHE A 143 -9.78 -9.25 -0.55
N ASN A 144 -9.24 -8.86 -1.71
CA ASN A 144 -10.03 -8.59 -2.91
C ASN A 144 -9.73 -9.54 -4.07
N THR A 145 -8.50 -10.10 -4.16
CA THR A 145 -8.10 -10.92 -5.30
C THR A 145 -8.72 -12.29 -5.27
N GLY A 146 -9.31 -12.70 -6.39
CA GLY A 146 -9.84 -14.02 -6.63
C GLY A 146 -11.25 -14.27 -6.11
N LEU A 147 -11.90 -13.32 -5.47
CA LEU A 147 -13.26 -13.51 -4.93
C LEU A 147 -14.30 -13.79 -6.04
N ASN A 148 -14.24 -13.06 -7.14
CA ASN A 148 -15.10 -13.34 -8.29
C ASN A 148 -14.63 -14.59 -9.03
N TYR A 149 -13.35 -14.67 -9.40
CA TYR A 149 -12.81 -15.77 -10.19
C TYR A 149 -13.03 -17.16 -9.56
N LYS A 150 -12.85 -17.27 -8.24
CA LYS A 150 -12.93 -18.56 -7.52
C LYS A 150 -14.31 -18.87 -6.95
N TYR A 151 -15.06 -17.84 -6.56
CA TYR A 151 -16.31 -18.01 -5.78
C TYR A 151 -17.53 -17.40 -6.46
N ASP A 152 -17.40 -16.84 -7.68
CA ASP A 152 -18.47 -16.15 -8.42
C ASP A 152 -19.06 -14.95 -7.63
N LEU A 153 -18.30 -14.38 -6.69
CA LEU A 153 -18.78 -13.24 -5.93
C LEU A 153 -18.88 -12.00 -6.80
N THR A 154 -20.02 -11.35 -6.73
CA THR A 154 -20.29 -10.07 -7.39
C THR A 154 -20.76 -9.04 -6.35
N GLY A 155 -20.78 -7.78 -6.73
CA GLY A 155 -21.27 -6.70 -5.90
C GLY A 155 -21.61 -5.46 -6.75
N PRO A 156 -22.35 -4.48 -6.18
CA PRO A 156 -22.70 -3.28 -6.93
C PRO A 156 -21.47 -2.56 -7.48
N GLN A 157 -21.59 -2.05 -8.70
CA GLN A 157 -20.62 -1.12 -9.25
C GLN A 157 -20.53 0.14 -8.37
N GLN A 158 -19.34 0.56 -7.97
CA GLN A 158 -19.14 1.64 -6.98
C GLN A 158 -18.31 2.81 -7.53
N GLY A 159 -18.43 3.08 -8.83
CA GLY A 159 -17.69 4.15 -9.48
C GLY A 159 -16.23 3.79 -9.79
N PHE A 160 -15.93 2.50 -9.91
CA PHE A 160 -14.61 2.03 -10.33
C PHE A 160 -14.44 2.11 -11.85
N TRP A 161 -13.19 2.30 -12.27
CA TRP A 161 -12.77 2.42 -13.66
C TRP A 161 -11.51 1.58 -13.89
N TYR A 162 -11.30 1.16 -15.14
CA TYR A 162 -10.05 0.57 -15.61
C TYR A 162 -9.78 1.01 -17.05
N VAL A 163 -8.54 0.86 -17.50
CA VAL A 163 -8.21 0.98 -18.92
C VAL A 163 -8.25 -0.42 -19.52
N ASP A 164 -9.04 -0.60 -20.55
CA ASP A 164 -9.09 -1.89 -21.27
C ASP A 164 -7.77 -2.08 -22.04
N PRO A 165 -6.99 -3.14 -21.75
CA PRO A 165 -5.66 -3.31 -22.33
C PRO A 165 -5.66 -3.58 -23.83
N LYS A 166 -6.79 -4.03 -24.40
CA LYS A 166 -6.91 -4.31 -25.84
C LYS A 166 -7.23 -3.05 -26.64
N THR A 167 -8.03 -2.16 -26.06
CA THR A 167 -8.52 -0.95 -26.75
C THR A 167 -7.82 0.31 -26.31
N GLY A 168 -7.18 0.32 -25.12
CA GLY A 168 -6.61 1.50 -24.49
C GLY A 168 -7.65 2.50 -23.95
N ASN A 169 -8.93 2.12 -23.92
CA ASN A 169 -10.01 3.01 -23.52
C ASN A 169 -10.32 2.90 -22.03
N LEU A 170 -10.59 4.05 -21.39
CA LEU A 170 -11.18 4.12 -20.06
C LEU A 170 -12.57 3.50 -20.07
N THR A 171 -12.78 2.50 -19.22
CA THR A 171 -13.99 1.69 -19.14
C THR A 171 -14.49 1.65 -17.71
N PRO A 172 -15.79 1.86 -17.45
CA PRO A 172 -16.36 1.69 -16.11
C PRO A 172 -16.32 0.21 -15.72
N GLY A 173 -16.03 -0.06 -14.44
CA GLY A 173 -16.09 -1.41 -13.88
C GLY A 173 -17.53 -1.95 -13.91
N GLU A 174 -17.69 -3.24 -14.16
CA GLU A 174 -19.01 -3.88 -14.22
C GLU A 174 -19.59 -4.11 -12.81
N ASP A 175 -18.75 -4.56 -11.89
CA ASP A 175 -19.07 -4.82 -10.48
C ASP A 175 -17.85 -4.62 -9.58
N SER A 176 -17.99 -4.89 -8.27
CA SER A 176 -16.92 -4.65 -7.28
C SER A 176 -15.80 -5.71 -7.27
N TYR A 177 -15.95 -6.87 -7.92
CA TYR A 177 -15.05 -8.01 -7.75
C TYR A 177 -14.58 -8.69 -9.04
N SER A 178 -15.23 -8.51 -10.19
CA SER A 178 -14.80 -9.07 -11.49
C SER A 178 -13.39 -8.61 -11.88
N ARG A 179 -13.09 -7.34 -11.56
CA ARG A 179 -11.72 -6.81 -11.49
C ARG A 179 -11.45 -6.43 -10.05
N PRO A 180 -10.46 -7.03 -9.36
CA PRO A 180 -10.18 -6.69 -7.97
C PRO A 180 -9.60 -5.28 -7.84
N GLN A 181 -9.65 -4.71 -6.64
CA GLN A 181 -8.83 -3.58 -6.25
C GLN A 181 -7.64 -4.12 -5.42
N PRO A 182 -6.47 -4.38 -6.02
CA PRO A 182 -5.34 -5.05 -5.36
C PRO A 182 -4.30 -4.08 -4.79
N HIS A 183 -4.37 -2.78 -5.11
CA HIS A 183 -3.37 -1.79 -4.76
C HIS A 183 -3.52 -1.31 -3.33
N ALA A 184 -2.40 -1.21 -2.61
CA ALA A 184 -2.38 -0.71 -1.23
C ALA A 184 -2.24 0.81 -1.15
N CYS A 185 -1.46 1.39 -2.07
CA CYS A 185 -0.95 2.74 -1.97
C CYS A 185 -1.45 3.58 -3.14
N PHE A 186 -2.07 4.71 -2.82
CA PHE A 186 -2.62 5.66 -3.78
C PHE A 186 -2.08 7.06 -3.50
N ILE A 187 -1.88 7.83 -4.56
CA ILE A 187 -1.63 9.27 -4.49
C ILE A 187 -2.75 9.94 -5.27
N GLN A 188 -3.39 10.94 -4.69
CA GLN A 188 -4.50 11.65 -5.31
C GLN A 188 -4.22 13.15 -5.39
N SER A 189 -4.65 13.79 -6.47
CA SER A 189 -4.68 15.25 -6.58
C SER A 189 -5.89 15.83 -5.87
N ILE A 190 -5.83 17.15 -5.62
CA ILE A 190 -6.96 17.95 -5.15
C ILE A 190 -6.91 19.32 -5.82
N ASP A 191 -8.07 19.79 -6.26
CA ASP A 191 -8.26 21.13 -6.77
C ASP A 191 -8.93 22.03 -5.73
N ASP A 192 -8.69 23.33 -5.81
CA ASP A 192 -9.27 24.33 -4.92
C ASP A 192 -10.73 24.66 -5.30
N ASP A 193 -11.54 23.61 -5.26
CA ASP A 193 -12.99 23.63 -5.48
C ASP A 193 -13.69 22.83 -4.38
N LEU A 194 -14.86 23.26 -3.96
CA LEU A 194 -15.55 22.59 -2.85
C LEU A 194 -16.23 21.29 -3.29
N VAL A 195 -16.97 21.28 -4.41
CA VAL A 195 -17.92 20.20 -4.73
C VAL A 195 -17.75 19.56 -6.10
N ASN A 196 -17.08 20.24 -7.05
CA ASN A 196 -16.90 19.71 -8.39
C ASN A 196 -15.94 18.50 -8.43
N GLU A 197 -15.94 17.78 -9.56
CA GLU A 197 -14.99 16.67 -9.83
C GLU A 197 -13.55 17.17 -9.66
N GLY A 198 -12.73 16.46 -8.88
CA GLY A 198 -11.38 16.86 -8.50
C GLY A 198 -11.30 17.70 -7.22
N GLY A 199 -12.40 18.25 -6.74
CA GLY A 199 -12.45 19.12 -5.56
C GLY A 199 -12.46 18.38 -4.22
N ILE A 200 -12.65 19.15 -3.16
CA ILE A 200 -12.50 18.70 -1.76
C ILE A 200 -13.48 17.57 -1.41
N MET A 201 -14.77 17.73 -1.71
CA MET A 201 -15.79 16.73 -1.37
C MET A 201 -15.66 15.48 -2.26
N ASP A 202 -15.27 15.62 -3.51
CA ASP A 202 -15.00 14.50 -4.41
C ASP A 202 -13.81 13.67 -3.92
N LEU A 203 -12.74 14.30 -3.39
CA LEU A 203 -11.63 13.61 -2.77
C LEU A 203 -12.10 12.72 -1.61
N TRP A 204 -12.98 13.20 -0.73
CA TRP A 204 -13.49 12.38 0.38
C TRP A 204 -14.32 11.18 -0.09
N VAL A 205 -15.03 11.31 -1.19
CA VAL A 205 -15.75 10.19 -1.82
C VAL A 205 -14.76 9.15 -2.38
N LYS A 206 -13.73 9.59 -3.08
CA LYS A 206 -12.66 8.73 -3.61
C LYS A 206 -11.91 8.01 -2.49
N GLU A 207 -11.56 8.71 -1.40
CA GLU A 207 -10.94 8.13 -0.21
C GLU A 207 -11.83 7.07 0.45
N ALA A 208 -13.14 7.33 0.57
CA ALA A 208 -14.08 6.37 1.14
C ALA A 208 -14.11 5.05 0.35
N ARG A 209 -14.06 5.12 -0.99
CA ARG A 209 -13.93 3.93 -1.85
C ARG A 209 -12.65 3.16 -1.58
N LEU A 210 -11.51 3.86 -1.48
CA LEU A 210 -10.22 3.25 -1.19
C LEU A 210 -10.18 2.57 0.19
N PHE A 211 -10.63 3.26 1.22
CA PHE A 211 -10.66 2.72 2.57
C PHE A 211 -11.55 1.49 2.70
N LYS A 212 -12.70 1.48 2.04
CA LYS A 212 -13.62 0.34 2.02
C LYS A 212 -12.93 -0.96 1.55
N PHE A 213 -12.03 -0.87 0.57
CA PHE A 213 -11.33 -2.03 -0.02
C PHE A 213 -9.94 -2.27 0.59
N GLY A 214 -9.59 -1.58 1.66
CA GLY A 214 -8.39 -1.85 2.45
C GLY A 214 -7.15 -1.07 2.06
N SER A 215 -7.28 -0.05 1.20
CA SER A 215 -6.18 0.74 0.68
C SER A 215 -5.93 2.01 1.48
N GLY A 216 -4.72 2.56 1.34
CA GLY A 216 -4.33 3.86 1.88
C GLY A 216 -4.09 4.88 0.77
N THR A 217 -4.19 6.16 1.11
CA THR A 217 -4.01 7.26 0.16
C THR A 217 -3.23 8.42 0.74
N GLY A 218 -2.58 9.20 -0.11
CA GLY A 218 -1.96 10.46 0.28
C GLY A 218 -2.26 11.57 -0.72
N THR A 219 -2.32 12.80 -0.23
CA THR A 219 -2.64 13.98 -1.03
C THR A 219 -1.84 15.17 -0.52
N ASN A 220 -1.31 15.97 -1.44
CA ASN A 220 -0.76 17.28 -1.14
C ASN A 220 -1.86 18.33 -1.23
N PHE A 221 -2.15 18.97 -0.11
CA PHE A 221 -3.24 19.95 0.04
C PHE A 221 -2.82 21.39 -0.28
N SER A 222 -1.59 21.61 -0.72
CA SER A 222 -1.04 22.96 -0.95
C SER A 222 -1.69 23.72 -2.10
N ASN A 223 -2.53 23.07 -2.91
CA ASN A 223 -3.33 23.77 -3.92
C ASN A 223 -4.51 24.55 -3.31
N LEU A 224 -4.98 24.13 -2.13
CA LEU A 224 -6.07 24.81 -1.46
C LEU A 224 -5.58 26.14 -0.92
N ARG A 225 -6.42 27.17 -1.05
CA ARG A 225 -6.11 28.49 -0.48
C ARG A 225 -6.10 28.48 1.04
N GLY A 226 -5.21 29.27 1.62
CA GLY A 226 -5.06 29.44 3.06
C GLY A 226 -6.19 30.25 3.70
N GLU A 227 -6.19 30.30 5.02
CA GLU A 227 -7.14 31.12 5.78
C GLU A 227 -6.98 32.61 5.43
N GLY A 228 -8.11 33.29 5.22
CA GLY A 228 -8.15 34.71 4.90
C GLY A 228 -7.98 35.06 3.42
N GLU A 229 -7.60 34.12 2.55
CA GLU A 229 -7.57 34.37 1.09
C GLU A 229 -8.98 34.61 0.53
N GLN A 230 -9.08 35.47 -0.49
CA GLN A 230 -10.36 35.90 -1.06
C GLN A 230 -11.08 34.78 -1.80
N LEU A 231 -12.40 34.70 -1.63
CA LEU A 231 -13.29 33.85 -2.41
C LEU A 231 -13.87 34.59 -3.62
N SER A 232 -14.09 33.90 -4.73
CA SER A 232 -14.64 34.49 -5.96
C SER A 232 -16.03 35.11 -5.80
N GLY A 233 -16.81 34.61 -4.86
CA GLY A 233 -18.16 35.13 -4.53
C GLY A 233 -18.17 36.22 -3.47
N GLY A 234 -17.01 36.72 -3.03
CA GLY A 234 -16.86 37.61 -1.88
C GLY A 234 -16.77 36.83 -0.57
N GLY A 235 -16.09 37.40 0.41
CA GLY A 235 -15.73 36.71 1.65
C GLY A 235 -14.35 36.08 1.60
N VAL A 236 -13.97 35.34 2.65
CA VAL A 236 -12.62 34.79 2.83
C VAL A 236 -12.66 33.29 3.10
N SER A 237 -11.58 32.61 2.72
CA SER A 237 -11.37 31.18 2.97
C SER A 237 -11.24 30.90 4.48
N SER A 238 -11.79 29.76 4.91
CA SER A 238 -11.60 29.22 6.27
C SER A 238 -10.30 28.41 6.43
N GLY A 239 -9.48 28.37 5.38
CA GLY A 239 -8.19 27.70 5.36
C GLY A 239 -8.24 26.18 5.21
N VAL A 240 -7.08 25.59 4.90
CA VAL A 240 -6.92 24.15 4.67
C VAL A 240 -7.26 23.33 5.93
N MET A 241 -6.96 23.85 7.11
CA MET A 241 -7.16 23.14 8.39
C MET A 241 -8.63 22.78 8.65
N SER A 242 -9.57 23.60 8.18
CA SER A 242 -11.00 23.33 8.31
C SER A 242 -11.41 22.07 7.54
N PHE A 243 -10.91 21.92 6.33
CA PHE A 243 -11.21 20.77 5.45
C PHE A 243 -10.47 19.50 5.89
N LEU A 244 -9.24 19.61 6.40
CA LEU A 244 -8.49 18.47 6.93
C LEU A 244 -9.22 17.79 8.10
N LYS A 245 -9.87 18.56 8.96
CA LYS A 245 -10.69 18.03 10.07
C LYS A 245 -11.89 17.21 9.58
N ILE A 246 -12.52 17.59 8.46
CA ILE A 246 -13.59 16.81 7.83
C ILE A 246 -13.03 15.46 7.33
N GLY A 247 -11.94 15.48 6.58
CA GLY A 247 -11.30 14.27 6.05
C GLY A 247 -10.79 13.33 7.15
N ASP A 248 -10.26 13.86 8.25
CA ASP A 248 -9.85 13.07 9.41
C ASP A 248 -11.03 12.32 10.05
N ARG A 249 -12.16 13.01 10.26
CA ARG A 249 -13.37 12.39 10.80
C ARG A 249 -13.98 11.35 9.85
N ALA A 250 -14.00 11.63 8.56
CA ALA A 250 -14.45 10.67 7.54
C ALA A 250 -13.59 9.39 7.56
N ALA A 251 -12.27 9.53 7.60
CA ALA A 251 -11.34 8.41 7.69
C ALA A 251 -11.53 7.60 8.98
N GLY A 252 -11.77 8.27 10.12
CA GLY A 252 -12.04 7.63 11.40
C GLY A 252 -13.32 6.80 11.44
N ALA A 253 -14.33 7.19 10.66
CA ALA A 253 -15.61 6.48 10.60
C ALA A 253 -15.56 5.22 9.72
N ILE A 254 -14.62 5.13 8.77
CA ILE A 254 -14.54 4.05 7.78
C ILE A 254 -13.55 2.98 8.25
N LYS A 255 -14.06 1.76 8.48
CA LYS A 255 -13.23 0.60 8.80
C LYS A 255 -12.77 -0.09 7.51
N SER A 256 -11.47 -0.09 7.29
CA SER A 256 -10.83 -0.61 6.09
C SER A 256 -11.12 -2.11 5.90
N GLY A 257 -11.54 -2.49 4.68
CA GLY A 257 -11.83 -3.87 4.31
C GLY A 257 -12.95 -4.53 5.13
N GLY A 258 -13.86 -3.75 5.76
CA GLY A 258 -14.90 -4.29 6.64
C GLY A 258 -14.37 -4.94 7.93
N THR A 259 -13.09 -4.72 8.25
CA THR A 259 -12.39 -5.25 9.42
C THR A 259 -12.18 -4.16 10.49
N THR A 260 -11.44 -4.49 11.55
CA THR A 260 -11.02 -3.53 12.58
C THR A 260 -9.84 -2.64 12.17
N ARG A 261 -9.34 -2.74 10.93
CA ARG A 261 -8.22 -1.92 10.43
C ARG A 261 -8.69 -0.48 10.22
N ARG A 262 -7.92 0.48 10.73
CA ARG A 262 -8.15 1.91 10.47
C ARG A 262 -7.80 2.27 9.03
N ALA A 263 -8.48 3.27 8.50
CA ALA A 263 -8.09 3.93 7.25
C ALA A 263 -6.69 4.52 7.38
N ALA A 264 -5.90 4.46 6.30
CA ALA A 264 -4.55 5.02 6.25
C ALA A 264 -4.54 6.22 5.30
N LYS A 265 -4.17 7.40 5.82
CA LYS A 265 -4.17 8.66 5.09
C LYS A 265 -2.87 9.42 5.33
N MET A 266 -2.29 10.01 4.27
CA MET A 266 -1.19 10.98 4.33
C MET A 266 -1.73 12.35 3.90
N VAL A 267 -1.43 13.34 4.71
CA VAL A 267 -1.69 14.75 4.41
C VAL A 267 -0.36 15.46 4.28
N ILE A 268 -0.16 16.16 3.16
CA ILE A 268 1.09 16.86 2.87
C ILE A 268 0.80 18.34 2.65
N LEU A 269 1.67 19.19 3.18
CA LEU A 269 1.62 20.63 2.95
C LEU A 269 3.03 21.14 2.61
N ASP A 270 3.12 22.03 1.62
CA ASP A 270 4.37 22.67 1.22
C ASP A 270 4.70 23.78 2.24
N LEU A 271 6.01 23.98 2.53
CA LEU A 271 6.44 24.92 3.57
C LEU A 271 6.12 26.39 3.32
N ASP A 272 5.79 26.76 2.09
CA ASP A 272 5.39 28.11 1.71
C ASP A 272 3.88 28.38 1.80
N HIS A 273 3.11 27.38 2.28
CA HIS A 273 1.66 27.53 2.42
C HIS A 273 1.30 28.49 3.57
N PRO A 274 0.28 29.37 3.41
CA PRO A 274 -0.11 30.31 4.46
C PRO A 274 -0.46 29.65 5.80
N ASP A 275 -1.09 28.48 5.80
CA ASP A 275 -1.53 27.76 7.00
C ASP A 275 -0.48 26.80 7.56
N ILE A 276 0.79 26.89 7.11
CA ILE A 276 1.82 25.90 7.46
C ILE A 276 2.12 25.83 8.95
N GLU A 277 2.11 26.95 9.65
CA GLU A 277 2.43 26.97 11.09
C GLU A 277 1.35 26.21 11.88
N ASP A 278 0.07 26.44 11.58
CA ASP A 278 -1.05 25.73 12.20
C ASP A 278 -1.03 24.23 11.86
N PHE A 279 -0.66 23.88 10.63
CA PHE A 279 -0.52 22.50 10.20
C PHE A 279 0.59 21.76 10.98
N ILE A 280 1.74 22.38 11.17
CA ILE A 280 2.87 21.80 11.93
C ILE A 280 2.46 21.52 13.37
N GLU A 281 1.79 22.46 14.01
CA GLU A 281 1.44 22.38 15.44
C GLU A 281 0.16 21.57 15.70
N TRP A 282 -0.66 21.30 14.69
CA TRP A 282 -1.98 20.70 14.82
C TRP A 282 -2.02 19.46 15.71
N LYS A 283 -1.25 18.44 15.38
CA LYS A 283 -1.27 17.17 16.14
C LYS A 283 -0.68 17.33 17.55
N ALA A 284 0.31 18.14 17.73
CA ALA A 284 0.88 18.42 19.05
C ALA A 284 -0.15 19.09 19.98
N ILE A 285 -0.92 20.05 19.46
CA ILE A 285 -2.02 20.70 20.19
C ILE A 285 -3.14 19.70 20.52
N GLU A 286 -3.51 18.83 19.59
CA GLU A 286 -4.55 17.82 19.79
C GLU A 286 -4.11 16.75 20.81
N GLU A 287 -2.82 16.37 20.83
CA GLU A 287 -2.25 15.49 21.84
C GLU A 287 -2.30 16.12 23.25
N ASP A 288 -2.01 17.40 23.38
CA ASP A 288 -2.13 18.11 24.66
C ASP A 288 -3.60 18.13 25.15
N LYS A 289 -4.57 18.28 24.25
CA LYS A 289 -6.00 18.16 24.60
C LYS A 289 -6.35 16.77 25.08
N ALA A 290 -5.86 15.70 24.39
CA ALA A 290 -6.07 14.33 24.82
C ALA A 290 -5.48 14.06 26.21
N ARG A 291 -4.27 14.56 26.49
CA ARG A 291 -3.63 14.47 27.81
C ARG A 291 -4.44 15.20 28.89
N ALA A 292 -5.00 16.36 28.60
CA ALA A 292 -5.86 17.09 29.51
C ALA A 292 -7.16 16.32 29.83
N LEU A 293 -7.77 15.68 28.84
CA LEU A 293 -8.95 14.81 29.02
C LEU A 293 -8.62 13.59 29.87
N ILE A 294 -7.48 12.92 29.62
CA ILE A 294 -7.02 11.79 30.42
C ILE A 294 -6.77 12.22 31.87
N ALA A 295 -6.15 13.37 32.10
CA ALA A 295 -5.96 13.93 33.45
C ALA A 295 -7.30 14.25 34.15
N ALA A 296 -8.36 14.55 33.39
CA ALA A 296 -9.71 14.76 33.91
C ALA A 296 -10.49 13.43 34.14
N GLY A 297 -9.88 12.27 33.88
CA GLY A 297 -10.45 10.96 34.18
C GLY A 297 -11.04 10.20 32.98
N TYR A 298 -10.89 10.71 31.74
CA TYR A 298 -11.26 9.95 30.54
C TYR A 298 -10.29 8.79 30.29
N PRO A 299 -10.76 7.66 29.70
CA PRO A 299 -9.90 6.52 29.41
C PRO A 299 -8.70 6.87 28.53
N ALA A 300 -7.49 6.42 28.91
CA ALA A 300 -6.24 6.63 28.18
C ALA A 300 -6.04 5.67 27.02
N ASP A 301 -6.96 4.72 26.80
CA ASP A 301 -6.88 3.79 25.68
C ASP A 301 -6.95 4.52 24.34
N PHE A 302 -6.15 4.07 23.39
CA PHE A 302 -6.06 4.70 22.06
C PHE A 302 -7.40 4.71 21.28
N ASN A 303 -8.29 3.78 21.56
CA ASN A 303 -9.66 3.77 21.04
C ASN A 303 -10.66 4.42 22.01
N GLY A 304 -10.17 4.92 23.13
CA GLY A 304 -10.98 5.55 24.19
C GLY A 304 -11.48 6.94 23.81
N GLU A 305 -12.36 7.48 24.66
CA GLU A 305 -13.08 8.73 24.40
C GLU A 305 -12.14 9.94 24.32
N ALA A 306 -11.04 9.96 25.07
CA ALA A 306 -10.05 11.05 25.00
C ALA A 306 -9.52 11.23 23.56
N TYR A 307 -9.06 10.15 22.93
CA TYR A 307 -8.55 10.19 21.56
C TYR A 307 -9.65 10.27 20.51
N ALA A 308 -10.83 9.73 20.75
CA ALA A 308 -11.97 9.87 19.84
C ALA A 308 -12.49 11.33 19.76
N THR A 309 -12.24 12.15 20.77
CA THR A 309 -12.70 13.54 20.84
C THR A 309 -11.80 14.50 20.05
N VAL A 310 -10.48 14.27 20.02
CA VAL A 310 -9.50 15.12 19.33
C VAL A 310 -9.42 14.82 17.84
N SER A 311 -8.90 15.75 17.04
CA SER A 311 -8.74 15.59 15.58
C SER A 311 -7.33 15.14 15.19
N GLY A 312 -7.11 14.81 13.91
CA GLY A 312 -5.79 14.45 13.38
C GLY A 312 -5.31 13.05 13.73
N GLN A 313 -6.21 12.17 14.23
CA GLN A 313 -5.85 10.80 14.68
C GLN A 313 -5.80 9.77 13.56
N ASN A 314 -6.31 10.09 12.37
CA ASN A 314 -6.49 9.15 11.26
C ASN A 314 -5.61 9.49 10.05
N SER A 315 -4.69 10.44 10.19
CA SER A 315 -3.74 10.82 9.14
C SER A 315 -2.31 10.85 9.66
N ASN A 316 -1.36 10.53 8.78
CA ASN A 316 0.05 10.91 8.93
C ASN A 316 0.23 12.27 8.25
N ASN A 317 0.93 13.19 8.90
CA ASN A 317 1.18 14.51 8.34
C ASN A 317 2.64 14.65 7.94
N SER A 318 2.91 15.26 6.79
CA SER A 318 4.26 15.57 6.33
C SER A 318 4.34 16.96 5.73
N VAL A 319 5.51 17.58 5.86
CA VAL A 319 5.84 18.85 5.21
C VAL A 319 6.80 18.62 4.06
N LYS A 320 6.61 19.33 2.94
CA LYS A 320 7.56 19.32 1.81
C LYS A 320 8.58 20.42 1.97
N VAL A 321 9.85 20.01 1.99
CA VAL A 321 11.00 20.88 2.29
C VAL A 321 11.85 21.01 1.02
N PRO A 322 11.87 22.18 0.35
CA PRO A 322 12.77 22.42 -0.75
C PRO A 322 14.19 22.77 -0.26
N THR A 323 15.20 22.55 -1.11
CA THR A 323 16.61 22.87 -0.80
C THR A 323 16.81 24.34 -0.46
N GLU A 324 16.06 25.24 -1.08
CA GLU A 324 16.09 26.68 -0.85
C GLU A 324 15.74 27.04 0.61
N PHE A 325 14.76 26.33 1.19
CA PHE A 325 14.43 26.52 2.62
C PHE A 325 15.57 26.07 3.53
N LEU A 326 16.25 24.96 3.21
CA LEU A 326 17.39 24.50 4.00
C LEU A 326 18.57 25.50 3.94
N LYS A 327 18.81 26.12 2.77
CA LYS A 327 19.79 27.20 2.64
C LYS A 327 19.38 28.42 3.47
N ALA A 328 18.11 28.83 3.44
CA ALA A 328 17.62 29.91 4.27
C ALA A 328 17.84 29.66 5.76
N ILE A 329 17.71 28.40 6.22
CA ILE A 329 18.07 28.04 7.61
C ILE A 329 19.56 28.26 7.89
N GLU A 330 20.45 27.83 7.00
CA GLU A 330 21.91 27.97 7.17
C GLU A 330 22.34 29.45 7.19
N GLU A 331 21.68 30.28 6.38
CA GLU A 331 21.95 31.71 6.23
C GLU A 331 21.21 32.60 7.26
N ASP A 332 20.45 32.01 8.19
CA ASP A 332 19.55 32.70 9.14
C ASP A 332 18.57 33.65 8.44
N GLY A 333 18.12 33.23 7.26
CA GLY A 333 17.27 33.99 6.36
C GLY A 333 15.79 33.91 6.69
N ASP A 334 15.03 34.64 5.90
CA ASP A 334 13.58 34.70 5.96
C ASP A 334 12.94 33.66 4.99
N TRP A 335 11.69 33.31 5.26
CA TRP A 335 10.88 32.43 4.44
C TRP A 335 9.48 33.00 4.26
N ASP A 336 9.05 33.14 3.01
CA ASP A 336 7.76 33.72 2.67
C ASP A 336 6.67 32.66 2.61
N LEU A 337 5.54 32.93 3.23
CA LEU A 337 4.29 32.18 3.11
C LEU A 337 3.41 32.87 2.06
N VAL A 338 3.02 32.14 1.02
CA VAL A 338 2.53 32.70 -0.23
C VAL A 338 1.08 32.30 -0.48
N ALA A 339 0.23 33.28 -0.78
CA ALA A 339 -1.16 33.07 -1.19
C ALA A 339 -1.27 32.16 -2.41
N ARG A 340 -2.25 31.29 -2.41
CA ARG A 340 -2.50 30.35 -3.51
C ARG A 340 -3.33 30.98 -4.63
N THR A 341 -4.03 32.05 -4.34
CA THR A 341 -4.88 32.75 -5.30
C THR A 341 -4.10 33.64 -6.28
N ASP A 342 -3.09 34.37 -5.81
CA ASP A 342 -2.38 35.37 -6.62
C ASP A 342 -0.86 35.36 -6.48
N GLY A 343 -0.31 34.48 -5.62
CA GLY A 343 1.13 34.39 -5.36
C GLY A 343 1.71 35.52 -4.52
N SER A 344 0.89 36.35 -3.88
CA SER A 344 1.35 37.41 -3.00
C SER A 344 1.88 36.86 -1.67
N VAL A 345 2.85 37.53 -1.08
CA VAL A 345 3.37 37.18 0.25
C VAL A 345 2.35 37.59 1.31
N MET A 346 1.80 36.62 2.01
CA MET A 346 0.87 36.84 3.12
C MET A 346 1.58 37.08 4.44
N LYS A 347 2.70 36.37 4.66
CA LYS A 347 3.50 36.46 5.88
C LYS A 347 4.93 36.05 5.58
N THR A 348 5.89 36.72 6.21
CA THR A 348 7.30 36.32 6.22
C THR A 348 7.69 35.83 7.61
N VAL A 349 8.36 34.69 7.70
CA VAL A 349 8.81 34.08 8.96
C VAL A 349 10.30 33.78 8.91
N LYS A 350 10.97 33.60 10.04
CA LYS A 350 12.34 33.10 10.08
C LYS A 350 12.37 31.61 9.74
N ALA A 351 13.15 31.23 8.73
CA ALA A 351 13.27 29.82 8.29
C ALA A 351 13.70 28.91 9.46
N ARG A 352 14.65 29.35 10.29
CA ARG A 352 15.11 28.58 11.46
C ARG A 352 14.03 28.42 12.52
N GLU A 353 13.20 29.42 12.77
CA GLU A 353 12.09 29.31 13.71
C GLU A 353 11.05 28.30 13.24
N LEU A 354 10.71 28.34 11.95
CA LEU A 354 9.79 27.38 11.35
C LEU A 354 10.33 25.94 11.42
N TRP A 355 11.64 25.75 11.15
CA TRP A 355 12.31 24.46 11.30
C TRP A 355 12.29 23.95 12.75
N ASN A 356 12.51 24.82 13.71
CA ASN A 356 12.46 24.47 15.14
C ASN A 356 11.03 24.05 15.56
N LYS A 357 9.98 24.68 15.01
CA LYS A 357 8.59 24.25 15.24
C LYS A 357 8.34 22.85 14.70
N ILE A 358 8.84 22.51 13.49
CA ILE A 358 8.75 21.16 12.92
C ILE A 358 9.43 20.15 13.85
N ALA A 359 10.65 20.45 14.32
CA ALA A 359 11.41 19.57 15.19
C ALA A 359 10.73 19.35 16.55
N ASP A 360 10.19 20.42 17.16
CA ASP A 360 9.46 20.35 18.43
C ASP A 360 8.17 19.52 18.29
N ALA A 361 7.36 19.78 17.27
CA ALA A 361 6.14 19.03 17.01
C ALA A 361 6.44 17.54 16.78
N ALA A 362 7.43 17.22 15.95
CA ALA A 362 7.86 15.85 15.68
C ALA A 362 8.37 15.14 16.95
N TRP A 363 9.07 15.85 17.84
CA TRP A 363 9.47 15.31 19.14
C TRP A 363 8.27 15.02 20.06
N ARG A 364 7.27 15.90 20.07
CA ARG A 364 6.10 15.80 20.96
C ARG A 364 5.09 14.73 20.54
N CYS A 365 4.86 14.55 19.23
CA CYS A 365 3.79 13.69 18.73
C CYS A 365 4.15 12.85 17.50
N ALA A 366 5.43 12.79 17.10
CA ALA A 366 5.94 12.07 15.94
C ALA A 366 5.51 12.61 14.55
N ASP A 367 4.79 13.72 14.49
CA ASP A 367 4.38 14.44 13.28
C ASP A 367 4.74 15.95 13.39
N PRO A 368 4.99 16.62 12.25
CA PRO A 368 4.99 16.10 10.89
C PRO A 368 6.28 15.36 10.52
N GLY A 369 6.18 14.44 9.54
CA GLY A 369 7.33 13.93 8.81
C GLY A 369 7.89 14.97 7.83
N VAL A 370 9.08 14.72 7.29
CA VAL A 370 9.75 15.61 6.33
C VAL A 370 9.96 14.90 5.00
N GLN A 371 9.58 15.55 3.90
CA GLN A 371 9.82 15.09 2.53
C GLN A 371 10.69 16.12 1.80
N TYR A 372 11.90 15.72 1.39
CA TYR A 372 12.87 16.60 0.73
C TYR A 372 12.51 16.78 -0.75
N ASP A 373 11.72 17.81 -1.05
CA ASP A 373 11.08 18.02 -2.35
C ASP A 373 12.06 18.04 -3.53
N THR A 374 13.15 18.79 -3.41
CA THR A 374 14.15 18.92 -4.48
C THR A 374 14.80 17.57 -4.78
N THR A 375 15.32 16.89 -3.76
CA THR A 375 15.99 15.59 -3.89
C THR A 375 15.05 14.51 -4.44
N ILE A 376 13.80 14.46 -3.95
CA ILE A 376 12.79 13.52 -4.45
C ILE A 376 12.57 13.70 -5.93
N ASN A 377 12.46 14.96 -6.41
CA ASN A 377 12.23 15.24 -7.82
C ASN A 377 13.50 15.08 -8.69
N GLU A 378 14.70 15.18 -8.12
CA GLU A 378 15.95 14.82 -8.80
C GLU A 378 16.03 13.32 -9.14
N TRP A 379 15.46 12.46 -8.30
CA TRP A 379 15.39 11.01 -8.49
C TRP A 379 14.13 10.54 -9.23
N HIS A 380 13.32 11.48 -9.73
CA HIS A 380 12.09 11.14 -10.45
C HIS A 380 12.37 10.45 -11.77
N THR A 381 11.77 9.27 -11.98
CA THR A 381 11.91 8.46 -13.20
C THR A 381 11.05 8.97 -14.36
N SER A 382 9.96 9.68 -14.05
CA SER A 382 8.94 10.06 -15.05
C SER A 382 8.53 11.54 -14.98
N PRO A 383 9.48 12.50 -15.00
CA PRO A 383 9.19 13.92 -14.79
C PRO A 383 8.39 14.57 -15.93
N MET A 384 8.30 13.92 -17.11
CA MET A 384 7.46 14.41 -18.21
C MET A 384 5.95 14.29 -17.87
N GLY A 385 5.59 13.49 -16.90
CA GLY A 385 4.23 13.38 -16.38
C GLY A 385 3.86 14.43 -15.33
N GLY A 386 4.83 15.16 -14.80
CA GLY A 386 4.66 16.17 -13.76
C GLY A 386 5.67 16.02 -12.62
N ARG A 387 5.48 16.79 -11.55
CA ARG A 387 6.31 16.71 -10.33
C ARG A 387 5.74 15.68 -9.35
N ILE A 388 6.60 15.08 -8.56
CA ILE A 388 6.22 14.33 -7.37
C ILE A 388 5.83 15.35 -6.29
N ARG A 389 4.54 15.40 -5.97
CA ARG A 389 3.98 16.32 -4.98
C ARG A 389 3.61 15.64 -3.67
N ALA A 390 3.33 14.35 -3.71
CA ALA A 390 2.81 13.60 -2.57
C ALA A 390 3.43 12.21 -2.46
N SER A 391 3.08 11.53 -1.38
CA SER A 391 3.38 10.12 -1.14
C SER A 391 2.13 9.40 -0.63
N ASN A 392 2.18 8.06 -0.61
CA ASN A 392 1.25 7.24 0.16
C ASN A 392 1.43 7.42 1.69
N PRO A 393 0.58 6.82 2.54
CA PRO A 393 0.61 7.04 4.00
C PRO A 393 1.91 6.70 4.71
N CYS A 394 2.68 5.74 4.21
CA CYS A 394 3.93 5.30 4.83
C CYS A 394 5.18 5.94 4.18
N SER A 395 5.00 6.80 3.18
CA SER A 395 6.06 7.55 2.45
C SER A 395 7.05 6.69 1.66
N GLU A 396 6.77 5.41 1.41
CA GLU A 396 7.61 4.57 0.55
C GLU A 396 7.29 4.73 -0.95
N TYR A 397 6.09 5.20 -1.30
CA TYR A 397 5.67 5.44 -2.66
C TYR A 397 5.58 6.96 -2.93
N LEU A 398 6.57 7.48 -3.61
CA LEU A 398 6.73 8.88 -4.01
C LEU A 398 6.67 8.94 -5.53
N PHE A 399 5.53 9.36 -6.07
CA PHE A 399 5.31 9.38 -7.51
C PHE A 399 4.27 10.45 -7.90
N LEU A 400 3.79 10.38 -9.14
CA LEU A 400 2.80 11.32 -9.69
C LEU A 400 1.46 11.21 -8.98
N ASP A 401 0.74 12.32 -8.91
CA ASP A 401 -0.65 12.34 -8.47
C ASP A 401 -1.53 11.46 -9.40
N ASN A 402 -2.61 10.93 -8.86
CA ASN A 402 -3.54 10.05 -9.55
C ASN A 402 -2.89 8.76 -10.09
N THR A 403 -2.04 8.16 -9.27
CA THR A 403 -1.41 6.86 -9.52
C THR A 403 -1.56 5.93 -8.32
N ALA A 404 -1.35 4.64 -8.55
CA ALA A 404 -1.41 3.62 -7.51
C ALA A 404 -0.22 2.66 -7.61
N CYS A 405 0.17 2.09 -6.47
CA CYS A 405 1.20 1.07 -6.38
C CYS A 405 0.66 -0.15 -5.63
N ASN A 406 0.87 -1.33 -6.18
CA ASN A 406 0.69 -2.56 -5.43
C ASN A 406 2.03 -3.09 -4.93
N LEU A 407 1.99 -3.85 -3.82
CA LEU A 407 3.18 -4.17 -3.05
C LEU A 407 3.30 -5.67 -2.80
N ALA A 408 4.56 -6.16 -2.71
CA ALA A 408 4.89 -7.45 -2.15
C ALA A 408 6.21 -7.37 -1.38
N SER A 409 6.40 -8.29 -0.43
CA SER A 409 7.64 -8.38 0.34
C SER A 409 8.11 -9.83 0.44
N LEU A 410 9.41 -10.05 0.20
CA LEU A 410 10.05 -11.34 0.42
C LEU A 410 10.56 -11.44 1.86
N ASN A 411 10.44 -12.63 2.45
CA ASN A 411 10.90 -12.91 3.80
C ASN A 411 12.33 -13.46 3.77
N LEU A 412 13.31 -12.61 4.05
CA LEU A 412 14.73 -12.94 3.92
C LEU A 412 15.17 -14.19 4.70
N VAL A 413 14.56 -14.45 5.87
CA VAL A 413 14.93 -15.62 6.69
C VAL A 413 14.52 -16.96 6.06
N LYS A 414 13.65 -16.95 5.05
CA LYS A 414 13.24 -18.16 4.33
C LYS A 414 14.21 -18.57 3.22
N PHE A 415 15.18 -17.72 2.92
CA PHE A 415 16.27 -17.98 1.99
C PHE A 415 17.60 -18.26 2.73
N TYR A 416 17.57 -18.39 4.04
CA TYR A 416 18.75 -18.65 4.86
C TYR A 416 18.63 -20.01 5.56
N ASP A 417 19.64 -20.81 5.41
CA ASP A 417 19.77 -22.12 6.04
C ASP A 417 20.63 -21.99 7.30
N ASP A 418 20.04 -22.28 8.46
CA ASP A 418 20.71 -22.14 9.77
C ASP A 418 21.80 -23.20 9.99
N ASP A 419 21.69 -24.38 9.38
CA ASP A 419 22.65 -25.48 9.55
C ASP A 419 23.94 -25.23 8.73
N THR A 420 23.77 -24.82 7.47
CA THR A 420 24.89 -24.53 6.56
C THR A 420 25.38 -23.08 6.65
N GLN A 421 24.65 -22.19 7.29
CA GLN A 421 24.93 -20.75 7.38
C GLN A 421 24.95 -20.03 6.01
N VAL A 422 24.30 -20.61 5.00
CA VAL A 422 24.30 -20.13 3.62
C VAL A 422 22.97 -19.41 3.31
N PHE A 423 23.07 -18.28 2.64
CA PHE A 423 21.92 -17.59 2.04
C PHE A 423 21.73 -18.05 0.59
N ASP A 424 20.57 -18.59 0.25
CA ASP A 424 20.24 -19.07 -1.10
C ASP A 424 19.94 -17.90 -2.04
N VAL A 425 20.97 -17.37 -2.65
CA VAL A 425 20.91 -16.27 -3.62
C VAL A 425 20.11 -16.67 -4.86
N VAL A 426 20.18 -17.94 -5.27
CA VAL A 426 19.51 -18.40 -6.51
C VAL A 426 17.99 -18.38 -6.33
N SER A 427 17.49 -18.99 -5.26
CA SER A 427 16.06 -18.99 -4.95
C SER A 427 15.55 -17.58 -4.65
N TYR A 428 16.36 -16.73 -3.98
CA TYR A 428 15.99 -15.34 -3.72
C TYR A 428 15.79 -14.55 -5.02
N LYS A 429 16.72 -14.63 -5.96
CA LYS A 429 16.62 -13.97 -7.28
C LYS A 429 15.44 -14.50 -8.10
N HIS A 430 15.19 -15.80 -8.05
CA HIS A 430 14.03 -16.40 -8.73
C HIS A 430 12.71 -15.86 -8.14
N ALA A 431 12.60 -15.84 -6.81
CA ALA A 431 11.43 -15.30 -6.13
C ALA A 431 11.19 -13.80 -6.46
N LEU A 432 12.27 -12.99 -6.52
CA LEU A 432 12.19 -11.58 -6.94
C LEU A 432 11.57 -11.45 -8.34
N ARG A 433 12.01 -12.29 -9.28
CA ARG A 433 11.46 -12.32 -10.64
C ARG A 433 9.99 -12.67 -10.66
N ILE A 434 9.58 -13.75 -9.99
CA ILE A 434 8.20 -14.22 -9.94
C ILE A 434 7.28 -13.15 -9.34
N TRP A 435 7.68 -12.54 -8.22
CA TRP A 435 6.88 -11.50 -7.58
C TRP A 435 6.83 -10.19 -8.36
N THR A 436 7.85 -9.87 -9.16
CA THR A 436 7.77 -8.73 -10.11
C THR A 436 6.68 -8.99 -11.14
N VAL A 437 6.58 -10.21 -11.67
CA VAL A 437 5.52 -10.60 -12.62
C VAL A 437 4.13 -10.56 -11.95
N VAL A 438 4.00 -11.03 -10.70
CA VAL A 438 2.74 -10.92 -9.93
C VAL A 438 2.27 -9.48 -9.81
N LEU A 439 3.18 -8.57 -9.47
CA LEU A 439 2.85 -7.15 -9.31
C LEU A 439 2.40 -6.54 -10.64
N GLU A 440 3.05 -6.87 -11.74
CA GLU A 440 2.70 -6.40 -13.07
C GLU A 440 1.32 -6.92 -13.52
N ILE A 441 1.05 -8.22 -13.38
CA ILE A 441 -0.27 -8.81 -13.66
C ILE A 441 -1.35 -8.14 -12.79
N SER A 442 -1.01 -7.78 -11.55
CA SER A 442 -1.93 -7.12 -10.63
C SER A 442 -2.34 -5.72 -11.08
N VAL A 443 -1.48 -4.98 -11.79
CA VAL A 443 -1.87 -3.71 -12.43
C VAL A 443 -2.88 -3.96 -13.55
N GLU A 444 -2.63 -5.00 -14.35
CA GLU A 444 -3.48 -5.34 -15.51
C GLU A 444 -4.88 -5.78 -15.12
N MET A 445 -5.01 -6.56 -14.05
CA MET A 445 -6.31 -7.08 -13.61
C MET A 445 -7.14 -6.06 -12.83
N ALA A 446 -6.56 -4.94 -12.40
CA ALA A 446 -7.15 -4.02 -11.43
C ALA A 446 -8.26 -3.13 -12.00
N GLN A 447 -9.10 -2.64 -11.06
CA GLN A 447 -9.93 -1.46 -11.26
C GLN A 447 -9.60 -0.43 -10.17
N PHE A 448 -9.93 0.84 -10.45
CA PHE A 448 -9.50 1.99 -9.66
C PHE A 448 -10.67 2.91 -9.31
N PRO A 449 -10.60 3.69 -8.21
CA PRO A 449 -11.72 4.47 -7.69
C PRO A 449 -12.11 5.70 -8.53
N SER A 450 -11.30 6.07 -9.52
CA SER A 450 -11.56 7.19 -10.43
C SER A 450 -10.93 6.96 -11.81
N LYS A 451 -11.38 7.74 -12.79
CA LYS A 451 -10.85 7.72 -14.17
C LYS A 451 -9.38 8.08 -14.23
N GLU A 452 -9.00 9.13 -13.50
CA GLU A 452 -7.64 9.67 -13.49
C GLU A 452 -6.67 8.65 -12.92
N ILE A 453 -7.04 7.97 -11.82
CA ILE A 453 -6.20 6.94 -11.21
C ILE A 453 -6.10 5.71 -12.11
N ALA A 454 -7.20 5.32 -12.77
CA ALA A 454 -7.16 4.22 -13.75
C ALA A 454 -6.21 4.52 -14.89
N GLN A 455 -6.29 5.73 -15.47
CA GLN A 455 -5.40 6.16 -16.54
C GLN A 455 -3.94 6.26 -16.08
N GLY A 456 -3.68 6.96 -14.96
CA GLY A 456 -2.33 7.13 -14.43
C GLY A 456 -1.66 5.81 -14.06
N SER A 457 -2.40 4.88 -13.45
CA SER A 457 -1.89 3.55 -13.10
C SER A 457 -1.58 2.71 -14.33
N TYR A 458 -2.39 2.79 -15.39
CA TYR A 458 -2.13 2.13 -16.67
C TYR A 458 -0.93 2.75 -17.38
N ASP A 459 -0.84 4.07 -17.42
CA ASP A 459 0.20 4.81 -18.15
C ASP A 459 1.60 4.59 -17.57
N TYR A 460 1.73 4.43 -16.25
CA TYR A 460 3.02 4.36 -15.55
C TYR A 460 3.33 3.02 -14.91
N ARG A 461 2.35 2.17 -14.60
CA ARG A 461 2.46 0.79 -14.13
C ARG A 461 3.47 0.60 -12.97
N THR A 462 3.35 1.40 -11.92
CA THR A 462 4.28 1.39 -10.79
C THR A 462 4.13 0.15 -9.92
N LEU A 463 5.27 -0.48 -9.58
CA LEU A 463 5.37 -1.71 -8.79
C LEU A 463 6.20 -1.45 -7.53
N GLY A 464 5.78 -2.03 -6.40
CA GLY A 464 6.49 -1.93 -5.13
C GLY A 464 6.94 -3.30 -4.62
N LEU A 465 8.22 -3.63 -4.75
CA LEU A 465 8.80 -4.88 -4.26
C LEU A 465 9.83 -4.60 -3.17
N GLY A 466 9.66 -5.26 -2.02
CA GLY A 466 10.54 -5.10 -0.88
C GLY A 466 10.90 -6.43 -0.21
N TYR A 467 11.47 -6.33 0.97
CA TYR A 467 11.74 -7.50 1.82
C TYR A 467 11.44 -7.19 3.29
N ALA A 468 11.26 -8.25 4.06
CA ALA A 468 11.09 -8.23 5.51
C ALA A 468 12.16 -9.09 6.20
N ASN A 469 12.31 -8.90 7.52
CA ASN A 469 13.15 -9.71 8.39
C ASN A 469 14.66 -9.57 8.18
N LEU A 470 15.16 -8.42 7.70
CA LEU A 470 16.60 -8.14 7.67
C LEU A 470 17.22 -8.25 9.08
N GLY A 471 16.58 -7.61 10.08
CA GLY A 471 17.05 -7.69 11.46
C GLY A 471 17.09 -9.13 11.99
N SER A 472 16.05 -9.92 11.71
CA SER A 472 15.99 -11.34 12.09
C SER A 472 17.10 -12.18 11.42
N LEU A 473 17.38 -11.92 10.14
CA LEU A 473 18.48 -12.56 9.41
C LEU A 473 19.84 -12.24 10.05
N LEU A 474 20.08 -10.97 10.36
CA LEU A 474 21.34 -10.55 11.00
C LEU A 474 21.49 -11.14 12.41
N MET A 475 20.42 -11.19 13.20
CA MET A 475 20.43 -11.82 14.53
C MET A 475 20.75 -13.33 14.44
N ARG A 476 20.16 -14.06 13.47
CA ARG A 476 20.48 -15.48 13.23
C ARG A 476 21.96 -15.70 12.87
N LYS A 477 22.55 -14.74 12.17
CA LYS A 477 23.98 -14.75 11.82
C LYS A 477 24.90 -14.22 12.94
N GLY A 478 24.38 -13.79 14.08
CA GLY A 478 25.16 -13.16 15.15
C GLY A 478 25.79 -11.83 14.76
N ILE A 479 25.18 -11.08 13.81
CA ILE A 479 25.71 -9.82 13.28
C ILE A 479 24.91 -8.65 13.87
N ALA A 480 25.61 -7.68 14.48
CA ALA A 480 24.97 -6.47 14.99
C ALA A 480 24.39 -5.65 13.83
N TYR A 481 23.15 -5.16 14.01
CA TYR A 481 22.38 -4.44 12.98
C TYR A 481 23.12 -3.21 12.44
N ASP A 482 23.77 -2.44 13.31
CA ASP A 482 24.50 -1.21 13.00
C ASP A 482 25.99 -1.45 12.61
N SER A 483 26.44 -2.70 12.54
CA SER A 483 27.81 -3.03 12.17
C SER A 483 28.10 -2.75 10.69
N LYS A 484 29.37 -2.60 10.33
CA LYS A 484 29.81 -2.48 8.93
C LYS A 484 29.36 -3.67 8.09
N LEU A 485 29.41 -4.88 8.66
CA LEU A 485 28.99 -6.11 7.98
C LEU A 485 27.48 -6.17 7.80
N GLY A 486 26.70 -5.77 8.81
CA GLY A 486 25.24 -5.67 8.73
C GLY A 486 24.79 -4.72 7.61
N ARG A 487 25.40 -3.55 7.53
CA ARG A 487 25.14 -2.59 6.44
C ARG A 487 25.55 -3.12 5.07
N ALA A 488 26.67 -3.81 4.97
CA ALA A 488 27.13 -4.42 3.71
C ALA A 488 26.17 -5.51 3.23
N ILE A 489 25.66 -6.36 4.13
CA ILE A 489 24.64 -7.38 3.81
C ILE A 489 23.35 -6.71 3.34
N ALA A 490 22.86 -5.70 4.05
CA ALA A 490 21.68 -4.96 3.64
C ALA A 490 21.84 -4.34 2.24
N GLY A 491 22.99 -3.71 1.98
CA GLY A 491 23.31 -3.15 0.67
C GLY A 491 23.35 -4.21 -0.43
N ALA A 492 23.97 -5.36 -0.18
CA ALA A 492 24.04 -6.46 -1.15
C ALA A 492 22.67 -7.06 -1.47
N LEU A 493 21.83 -7.32 -0.45
CA LEU A 493 20.48 -7.85 -0.63
C LEU A 493 19.58 -6.87 -1.39
N THR A 494 19.69 -5.57 -1.09
CA THR A 494 18.91 -4.52 -1.77
C THR A 494 19.40 -4.35 -3.22
N ALA A 495 20.70 -4.40 -3.47
CA ALA A 495 21.23 -4.33 -4.84
C ALA A 495 20.74 -5.52 -5.71
N MET A 496 20.68 -6.73 -5.13
CA MET A 496 20.11 -7.89 -5.83
C MET A 496 18.63 -7.72 -6.09
N LEU A 497 17.85 -7.23 -5.11
CA LEU A 497 16.42 -6.96 -5.27
C LEU A 497 16.17 -5.95 -6.40
N THR A 498 16.80 -4.79 -6.31
CA THR A 498 16.64 -3.71 -7.30
C THR A 498 17.06 -4.16 -8.69
N GLY A 499 18.25 -4.78 -8.80
CA GLY A 499 18.78 -5.24 -10.08
C GLY A 499 17.94 -6.33 -10.74
N GLU A 500 17.48 -7.33 -9.98
CA GLU A 500 16.65 -8.41 -10.54
C GLU A 500 15.23 -7.95 -10.88
N ALA A 501 14.62 -7.07 -10.06
CA ALA A 501 13.30 -6.50 -10.34
C ALA A 501 13.31 -5.66 -11.63
N TYR A 502 14.28 -4.77 -11.81
CA TYR A 502 14.41 -3.98 -13.04
C TYR A 502 14.77 -4.84 -14.26
N LYS A 503 15.59 -5.87 -14.08
CA LYS A 503 15.89 -6.84 -15.14
C LYS A 503 14.62 -7.57 -15.58
N ALA A 504 13.83 -8.09 -14.64
CA ALA A 504 12.56 -8.77 -14.92
C ALA A 504 11.57 -7.82 -15.63
N SER A 505 11.48 -6.57 -15.18
CA SER A 505 10.65 -5.53 -15.83
C SER A 505 11.09 -5.27 -17.28
N ALA A 506 12.39 -5.15 -17.54
CA ALA A 506 12.90 -4.94 -18.89
C ALA A 506 12.66 -6.16 -19.81
N GLU A 507 12.79 -7.39 -19.29
CA GLU A 507 12.50 -8.60 -20.04
C GLU A 507 11.00 -8.71 -20.38
N MET A 508 10.10 -8.39 -19.42
CA MET A 508 8.66 -8.30 -19.69
C MET A 508 8.36 -7.26 -20.77
N ALA A 509 8.95 -6.07 -20.66
CA ALA A 509 8.79 -5.01 -21.65
C ALA A 509 9.25 -5.43 -23.08
N GLY A 510 10.23 -6.32 -23.18
CA GLY A 510 10.66 -6.91 -24.44
C GLY A 510 9.63 -7.84 -25.08
N ILE A 511 8.67 -8.36 -24.32
CA ILE A 511 7.64 -9.31 -24.76
C ILE A 511 6.28 -8.62 -24.93
N VAL A 512 5.80 -7.93 -23.89
CA VAL A 512 4.47 -7.29 -23.85
C VAL A 512 4.49 -5.80 -24.17
N GLY A 513 5.67 -5.23 -24.36
CA GLY A 513 5.87 -3.79 -24.55
C GLY A 513 6.16 -3.03 -23.25
N PRO A 514 6.81 -1.88 -23.30
CA PRO A 514 7.04 -1.01 -22.16
C PRO A 514 5.74 -0.33 -21.72
N PHE A 515 5.71 0.22 -20.50
CA PHE A 515 4.57 1.02 -20.06
C PHE A 515 4.35 2.24 -20.99
N PRO A 516 3.09 2.68 -21.20
CA PRO A 516 2.75 3.66 -22.24
C PRO A 516 3.59 4.94 -22.21
N LYS A 517 3.89 5.46 -21.02
CA LYS A 517 4.66 6.70 -20.84
C LYS A 517 6.18 6.52 -20.77
N PHE A 518 6.70 5.33 -21.09
CA PHE A 518 8.14 5.05 -21.06
C PHE A 518 8.92 5.88 -22.07
N LYS A 519 8.46 5.97 -23.33
CA LYS A 519 9.21 6.60 -24.41
C LYS A 519 9.59 8.05 -24.11
N GLU A 520 8.65 8.82 -23.57
CA GLU A 520 8.87 10.24 -23.24
C GLU A 520 9.73 10.43 -21.97
N ASN A 521 9.82 9.40 -21.11
CA ASN A 521 10.58 9.45 -19.86
C ASN A 521 11.88 8.62 -19.89
N SER A 522 12.22 7.98 -21.00
CA SER A 522 13.29 6.98 -21.09
C SER A 522 14.66 7.50 -20.65
N GLU A 523 15.02 8.72 -21.01
CA GLU A 523 16.29 9.33 -20.60
C GLU A 523 16.37 9.54 -19.08
N ASN A 524 15.28 10.02 -18.48
CA ASN A 524 15.19 10.21 -17.03
C ASN A 524 15.22 8.87 -16.27
N MET A 525 14.50 7.87 -16.79
CA MET A 525 14.52 6.52 -16.24
C MET A 525 15.95 5.94 -16.27
N LEU A 526 16.65 6.02 -17.39
CA LEU A 526 18.04 5.55 -17.52
C LEU A 526 19.00 6.33 -16.62
N ARG A 527 18.81 7.63 -16.46
CA ARG A 527 19.59 8.45 -15.51
C ARG A 527 19.44 7.93 -14.09
N VAL A 528 18.21 7.66 -13.64
CA VAL A 528 17.96 7.12 -12.30
C VAL A 528 18.55 5.71 -12.15
N MET A 529 18.44 4.85 -13.17
CA MET A 529 19.10 3.54 -13.17
C MET A 529 20.62 3.66 -13.03
N ASN A 530 21.24 4.59 -13.71
CA ASN A 530 22.67 4.87 -13.57
C ASN A 530 23.04 5.39 -12.17
N ASN A 531 22.17 6.19 -11.53
CA ASN A 531 22.38 6.65 -10.16
C ASN A 531 22.34 5.49 -9.15
N HIS A 532 21.53 4.47 -9.39
CA HIS A 532 21.49 3.25 -8.57
C HIS A 532 22.73 2.35 -8.73
N ARG A 533 23.41 2.41 -9.87
CA ARG A 533 24.61 1.64 -10.18
C ARG A 533 25.85 2.22 -9.51
#